data_6fbf41b47bb953a8ec80c03eadb8b407
#
_entry.id   6fbf41b47bb953a8ec80c03eadb8b407
#
_cell.length_a   1.000
_cell.length_b   1.000
_cell.length_c   1.000
_cell.angle_alpha   90.00
_cell.angle_beta   90.00
_cell.angle_gamma   90.00
#
_symmetry.space_group_name_H-M   'P 1'
#
loop_
_entity.id
_entity.type
_entity.pdbx_description
1 polymer ?
#
loop_
_entity_poly.entity_id
_entity_poly.type
_entity_poly.pdbx_seq_one_letter_code
_entity_poly.pdbx_strand_id
1 'polypeptide(L)'
;MEKETWRFIDTGNRSPSFIMALDEALLEWHSEGKIPPVIRFYGWNPPTLSVGYFQKVEKEIDMEAVKRHGLGFVRRPTGGRGVLHEHELTYSVIVSEEHPEMPKTV
;
A
#
# COMPACT_ATOMS: atom_id res chain seq x y z
N MET A 1 15.01 29.44 -2.84
CA MET A 1 14.02 28.35 -2.82
C MET A 1 14.58 27.20 -2.02
N GLU A 2 13.84 26.77 -1.02
CA GLU A 2 14.27 25.64 -0.22
C GLU A 2 14.04 24.33 -0.98
N LYS A 3 15.01 23.45 -0.89
CA LYS A 3 14.87 22.10 -1.43
C LYS A 3 14.21 21.22 -0.40
N GLU A 4 13.17 20.54 -0.80
CA GLU A 4 12.51 19.58 0.05
C GLU A 4 13.16 18.23 -0.10
N THR A 5 13.32 17.53 1.03
CA THR A 5 13.89 16.19 1.06
C THR A 5 12.77 15.17 1.11
N TRP A 6 12.80 14.25 0.17
CA TRP A 6 11.91 13.09 0.16
C TRP A 6 12.73 11.83 0.40
N ARG A 7 12.15 10.88 1.10
CA ARG A 7 12.80 9.59 1.31
C ARG A 7 12.32 8.60 0.26
N PHE A 8 13.27 7.91 -0.33
CA PHE A 8 13.00 6.86 -1.31
C PHE A 8 13.33 5.51 -0.68
N ILE A 9 12.39 4.58 -0.71
CA ILE A 9 12.55 3.25 -0.12
C ILE A 9 12.17 2.18 -1.15
N ASP A 10 13.07 1.22 -1.34
CA ASP A 10 12.80 0.05 -2.17
C ASP A 10 13.04 -1.18 -1.31
N THR A 11 11.98 -1.90 -0.96
CA THR A 11 12.08 -3.08 -0.11
C THR A 11 12.11 -4.39 -0.89
N GLY A 12 11.97 -4.34 -2.21
CA GLY A 12 11.84 -5.55 -3.01
C GLY A 12 10.55 -6.30 -2.71
N ASN A 13 10.54 -7.58 -3.03
CA ASN A 13 9.36 -8.42 -2.80
C ASN A 13 9.27 -8.82 -1.33
N ARG A 14 8.11 -8.58 -0.74
CA ARG A 14 7.86 -8.87 0.68
C ARG A 14 6.47 -9.46 0.86
N SER A 15 6.24 -10.04 2.05
CA SER A 15 4.93 -10.59 2.40
C SER A 15 3.87 -9.50 2.47
N PRO A 16 2.59 -9.85 2.22
CA PRO A 16 1.50 -8.88 2.32
C PRO A 16 1.43 -8.17 3.67
N SER A 17 1.62 -8.91 4.76
CA SER A 17 1.57 -8.32 6.09
C SER A 17 2.70 -7.34 6.33
N PHE A 18 3.91 -7.63 5.84
CA PHE A 18 5.03 -6.70 5.94
C PHE A 18 4.74 -5.41 5.18
N ILE A 19 4.22 -5.55 3.95
CA ILE A 19 3.92 -4.40 3.09
C ILE A 19 2.89 -3.47 3.74
N MET A 20 1.81 -4.04 4.28
CA MET A 20 0.77 -3.25 4.93
C MET A 20 1.27 -2.63 6.23
N ALA A 21 2.03 -3.37 7.01
CA ALA A 21 2.57 -2.86 8.28
C ALA A 21 3.53 -1.70 8.05
N LEU A 22 4.39 -1.80 7.04
CA LEU A 22 5.33 -0.72 6.73
C LEU A 22 4.61 0.52 6.24
N ASP A 23 3.61 0.36 5.39
CA ASP A 23 2.80 1.50 4.93
C ASP A 23 2.15 2.23 6.10
N GLU A 24 1.55 1.48 7.00
CA GLU A 24 0.90 2.03 8.18
C GLU A 24 1.89 2.77 9.08
N ALA A 25 3.05 2.16 9.33
CA ALA A 25 4.09 2.76 10.15
C ALA A 25 4.63 4.06 9.54
N LEU A 26 4.89 4.05 8.24
CA LEU A 26 5.41 5.23 7.54
C LEU A 26 4.38 6.38 7.56
N LEU A 27 3.12 6.04 7.35
CA LEU A 27 2.06 7.04 7.39
C LEU A 27 1.93 7.67 8.76
N GLU A 28 1.98 6.85 9.81
CA GLU A 28 1.90 7.32 11.19
C GLU A 28 3.09 8.23 11.54
N TRP A 29 4.30 7.80 11.23
CA TRP A 29 5.50 8.58 11.53
C TRP A 29 5.52 9.89 10.74
N HIS A 30 5.09 9.87 9.50
CA HIS A 30 5.02 11.10 8.72
C HIS A 30 3.97 12.05 9.28
N SER A 31 2.81 11.56 9.68
CA SER A 31 1.76 12.39 10.25
C SER A 31 2.17 13.02 11.57
N GLU A 32 3.08 12.35 12.30
CA GLU A 32 3.66 12.88 13.54
C GLU A 32 4.85 13.82 13.32
N GLY A 33 5.22 14.04 12.07
CA GLY A 33 6.34 14.91 11.73
C GLY A 33 7.71 14.29 11.95
N LYS A 34 7.77 12.97 12.16
CA LYS A 34 9.04 12.29 12.46
C LYS A 34 9.87 11.96 11.23
N ILE A 35 9.24 11.83 10.07
CA ILE A 35 9.94 11.53 8.83
C ILE A 35 9.42 12.43 7.71
N PRO A 36 10.25 12.68 6.68
CA PRO A 36 9.81 13.44 5.52
C PRO A 36 8.81 12.64 4.67
N PRO A 37 8.24 13.24 3.63
CA PRO A 37 7.45 12.48 2.68
C PRO A 37 8.24 11.31 2.10
N VAL A 38 7.55 10.23 1.78
CA VAL A 38 8.16 8.97 1.34
C VAL A 38 7.57 8.53 0.01
N ILE A 39 8.44 8.10 -0.89
CA ILE A 39 8.06 7.33 -2.08
C ILE A 39 8.67 5.95 -1.89
N ARG A 40 7.87 4.91 -1.94
CA ARG A 40 8.38 3.56 -1.80
C ARG A 40 7.94 2.69 -2.97
N PHE A 41 8.84 1.78 -3.34
CA PHE A 41 8.58 0.75 -4.34
C PHE A 41 8.70 -0.61 -3.69
N TYR A 42 7.85 -1.53 -4.11
CA TYR A 42 7.86 -2.87 -3.56
C TYR A 42 7.15 -3.84 -4.50
N GLY A 43 7.40 -5.12 -4.27
CA GLY A 43 6.66 -6.19 -4.91
C GLY A 43 6.04 -7.09 -3.85
N TRP A 44 5.34 -8.10 -4.27
CA TRP A 44 4.57 -9.00 -3.41
C TRP A 44 5.11 -10.42 -3.53
N ASN A 45 5.32 -11.07 -2.40
CA ASN A 45 5.68 -12.48 -2.35
C ASN A 45 4.94 -13.14 -1.18
N PRO A 46 4.01 -14.07 -1.44
CA PRO A 46 3.58 -14.57 -2.75
C PRO A 46 2.73 -13.56 -3.53
N PRO A 47 2.32 -13.87 -4.76
CA PRO A 47 1.30 -13.07 -5.42
C PRO A 47 0.10 -12.89 -4.50
N THR A 48 -0.45 -11.71 -4.44
CA THR A 48 -1.39 -11.34 -3.38
C THR A 48 -2.64 -10.68 -3.95
N LEU A 49 -3.79 -11.09 -3.42
CA LEU A 49 -5.04 -10.38 -3.67
C LEU A 49 -5.25 -9.36 -2.56
N SER A 50 -5.33 -8.09 -2.92
CA SER A 50 -5.72 -7.05 -1.98
C SER A 50 -7.15 -6.63 -2.25
N VAL A 51 -7.93 -6.43 -1.19
CA VAL A 51 -9.32 -6.00 -1.31
C VAL A 51 -9.48 -4.62 -0.70
N GLY A 52 -10.50 -3.91 -1.17
CA GLY A 52 -10.83 -2.61 -0.62
C GLY A 52 -11.41 -2.73 0.78
N TYR A 53 -11.31 -1.65 1.53
CA TYR A 53 -11.74 -1.64 2.93
C TYR A 53 -13.21 -2.04 3.10
N PHE A 54 -14.07 -1.63 2.17
CA PHE A 54 -15.52 -1.85 2.27
C PHE A 54 -16.02 -3.08 1.53
N GLN A 55 -15.14 -3.84 0.88
CA GLN A 55 -15.57 -5.04 0.16
C GLN A 55 -16.03 -6.13 1.13
N LYS A 56 -17.10 -6.79 0.75
CA LYS A 56 -17.65 -7.91 1.54
C LYS A 56 -17.04 -9.21 1.02
N VAL A 57 -16.01 -9.67 1.70
CA VAL A 57 -15.21 -10.80 1.26
C VAL A 57 -16.07 -12.05 1.06
N GLU A 58 -17.01 -12.32 1.97
CA GLU A 58 -17.86 -13.53 1.89
C GLU A 58 -18.71 -13.56 0.62
N LYS A 59 -19.05 -12.40 0.08
CA LYS A 59 -19.93 -12.29 -1.09
C LYS A 59 -19.19 -12.07 -2.39
N GLU A 60 -18.06 -11.40 -2.33
CA GLU A 60 -17.37 -10.91 -3.52
C GLU A 60 -16.09 -11.68 -3.86
N ILE A 61 -15.54 -12.45 -2.91
CA ILE A 61 -14.24 -13.09 -3.08
C ILE A 61 -14.36 -14.60 -2.87
N ASP A 62 -13.78 -15.34 -3.80
CA ASP A 62 -13.67 -16.80 -3.67
C ASP A 62 -12.42 -17.15 -2.86
N MET A 63 -12.58 -17.26 -1.54
CA MET A 63 -11.46 -17.53 -0.64
C MET A 63 -10.86 -18.93 -0.83
N GLU A 64 -11.63 -19.87 -1.33
CA GLU A 64 -11.09 -21.20 -1.63
C GLU A 64 -10.11 -21.13 -2.80
N ALA A 65 -10.43 -20.32 -3.81
CA ALA A 65 -9.52 -20.10 -4.91
C ALA A 65 -8.24 -19.39 -4.45
N VAL A 66 -8.36 -18.43 -3.54
CA VAL A 66 -7.19 -17.76 -2.95
C VAL A 66 -6.26 -18.78 -2.30
N LYS A 67 -6.81 -19.68 -1.51
CA LYS A 67 -6.02 -20.74 -0.85
C LYS A 67 -5.44 -21.73 -1.85
N ARG A 68 -6.26 -22.15 -2.81
CA ARG A 68 -5.85 -23.16 -3.79
C ARG A 68 -4.69 -22.67 -4.66
N HIS A 69 -4.65 -21.39 -4.96
CA HIS A 69 -3.59 -20.80 -5.77
C HIS A 69 -2.41 -20.27 -4.93
N GLY A 70 -2.45 -20.46 -3.63
CA GLY A 70 -1.35 -20.04 -2.76
C GLY A 70 -1.16 -18.53 -2.71
N LEU A 71 -2.22 -17.78 -2.91
CA LEU A 71 -2.16 -16.32 -2.90
C LEU A 71 -2.10 -15.77 -1.48
N GLY A 72 -1.38 -14.66 -1.32
CA GLY A 72 -1.52 -13.85 -0.12
C GLY A 72 -2.83 -13.08 -0.18
N PHE A 73 -3.27 -12.57 0.95
CA PHE A 73 -4.52 -11.85 1.04
C PHE A 73 -4.41 -10.73 2.07
N VAL A 74 -4.80 -9.52 1.67
CA VAL A 74 -4.83 -8.38 2.59
C VAL A 74 -6.02 -7.49 2.28
N ARG A 75 -6.45 -6.75 3.28
CA ARG A 75 -7.43 -5.68 3.14
C ARG A 75 -6.72 -4.35 3.24
N ARG A 76 -6.95 -3.50 2.24
CA ARG A 76 -6.37 -2.15 2.24
C ARG A 76 -7.17 -1.24 3.16
N PRO A 77 -6.54 -0.20 3.74
CA PRO A 77 -7.29 0.84 4.47
C PRO A 77 -8.07 1.76 3.55
N THR A 78 -7.85 1.67 2.24
CA THR A 78 -8.53 2.49 1.23
C THR A 78 -9.65 1.69 0.56
N GLY A 79 -10.55 2.40 -0.13
CA GLY A 79 -11.65 1.75 -0.83
C GLY A 79 -11.22 1.08 -2.13
N GLY A 80 -12.18 0.84 -2.99
CA GLY A 80 -11.95 0.23 -4.29
C GLY A 80 -12.21 -1.26 -4.32
N ARG A 81 -11.86 -1.89 -5.43
CA ARG A 81 -12.10 -3.30 -5.67
C ARG A 81 -10.86 -4.14 -5.48
N GLY A 82 -11.02 -5.44 -5.52
CA GLY A 82 -9.91 -6.38 -5.43
C GLY A 82 -8.91 -6.20 -6.57
N VAL A 83 -7.63 -6.29 -6.22
CA VAL A 83 -6.52 -6.21 -7.17
C VAL A 83 -5.59 -7.39 -6.94
N LEU A 84 -5.29 -8.11 -8.01
CA LEU A 84 -4.30 -9.19 -7.94
C LEU A 84 -2.91 -8.61 -8.24
N HIS A 85 -2.02 -8.70 -7.27
CA HIS A 85 -0.64 -8.24 -7.40
C HIS A 85 0.25 -9.42 -7.75
N GLU A 86 0.65 -9.49 -9.00
CA GLU A 86 1.47 -10.57 -9.52
C GLU A 86 2.44 -10.00 -10.57
N HIS A 87 3.72 -10.30 -10.41
CA HIS A 87 4.77 -9.86 -11.34
C HIS A 87 4.71 -8.36 -11.67
N GLU A 88 4.45 -7.56 -10.65
CA GLU A 88 4.33 -6.12 -10.83
C GLU A 88 5.22 -5.36 -9.86
N LEU A 89 5.52 -4.12 -10.23
CA LEU A 89 6.12 -3.18 -9.32
C LEU A 89 5.01 -2.27 -8.79
N THR A 90 4.86 -2.26 -7.48
CA THR A 90 3.89 -1.38 -6.82
C THR A 90 4.61 -0.21 -6.19
N TYR A 91 3.96 0.93 -6.16
CA TYR A 91 4.51 2.09 -5.45
C TYR A 91 3.46 2.71 -4.54
N SER A 92 3.94 3.39 -3.50
CA SER A 92 3.07 4.22 -2.68
C SER A 92 3.77 5.53 -2.37
N VAL A 93 2.95 6.57 -2.20
CA VAL A 93 3.42 7.91 -1.88
C VAL A 93 2.75 8.32 -0.57
N ILE A 94 3.58 8.68 0.40
CA ILE A 94 3.12 9.08 1.72
C ILE A 94 3.48 10.54 1.91
N VAL A 95 2.47 11.41 1.93
CA VAL A 95 2.67 12.85 1.98
C VAL A 95 1.45 13.50 2.63
N SER A 96 1.69 14.63 3.31
CA SER A 96 0.61 15.37 3.95
C SER A 96 -0.36 15.95 2.91
N GLU A 97 -1.64 15.96 3.23
CA GLU A 97 -2.67 16.60 2.40
C GLU A 97 -2.42 18.09 2.23
N GLU A 98 -1.70 18.68 3.18
CA GLU A 98 -1.39 20.10 3.16
C GLU A 98 -0.12 20.43 2.38
N HIS A 99 0.55 19.40 1.85
CA HIS A 99 1.74 19.61 1.06
C HIS A 99 1.42 20.44 -0.19
N PRO A 100 2.28 21.44 -0.55
CA PRO A 100 2.01 22.32 -1.69
C PRO A 100 1.80 21.60 -3.03
N GLU A 101 2.45 20.45 -3.20
CA GLU A 101 2.36 19.67 -4.44
C GLU A 101 1.13 18.78 -4.49
N MET A 102 0.38 18.66 -3.39
CA MET A 102 -0.80 17.80 -3.34
C MET A 102 -2.03 18.53 -3.86
N PRO A 103 -2.81 17.87 -4.75
CA PRO A 103 -4.10 18.42 -5.14
C PRO A 103 -5.02 18.58 -3.94
N LYS A 104 -5.74 19.69 -3.88
CA LYS A 104 -6.69 19.95 -2.80
C LYS A 104 -8.04 19.26 -3.03
N THR A 105 -8.30 18.89 -4.28
CA THR A 105 -9.53 18.21 -4.66
C THR A 105 -9.20 16.98 -5.50
N VAL A 106 -10.04 16.01 -5.40
CA VAL A 106 -9.90 14.76 -6.16
C VAL A 106 -10.79 14.79 -7.38
#